data_ee3d077193614c62dc84ec87aad43452
#
_entry.id   ee3d077193614c62dc84ec87aad43452
#
_cell.length_a   1.000
_cell.length_b   1.000
_cell.length_c   1.000
_cell.angle_alpha   90.00
_cell.angle_beta   90.00
_cell.angle_gamma   90.00
#
_symmetry.space_group_name_H-M   'P 1'
#
loop_
_entity.id
_entity.type
_entity.pdbx_description
1 polymer ?
#
loop_
_entity_poly.entity_id
_entity_poly.type
_entity_poly.pdbx_seq_one_letter_code
_entity_poly.pdbx_strand_id
1 'polypeptide(L)'
;MLVSFVVLTVIYALWPLVSHLSRLWYIKDLLIIVLTLVLASLLLHLCRTTKVLQTRMQSGKAQKIWSWILLIVGVPYIISILLAPIMQITHMAINKIISMFVIALMAGVIEELLFRGLLFNSLLSFFYHNKNRLLIAGLISSILFGCMHLINLTHQPLQSTVGQVIFAFTTGIILIYLRLLSNNIVWCMVLHFFIDFKPVILTSNTGSHNISLVKVFLAVLPLMILAIICLWLFNRHYVQTNK
;
A
#
# COMPACT_ATOMS: atom_id res chain seq x y z
N MET A 1 14.72 9.03 -4.32
CA MET A 1 14.70 8.81 -2.85
C MET A 1 14.49 10.10 -2.06
N LEU A 2 15.35 11.13 -2.22
CA LEU A 2 15.19 12.39 -1.47
C LEU A 2 13.81 13.04 -1.65
N VAL A 3 13.32 13.11 -2.89
CA VAL A 3 11.99 13.68 -3.21
C VAL A 3 10.86 12.90 -2.53
N SER A 4 10.91 11.56 -2.50
CA SER A 4 9.90 10.74 -1.82
C SER A 4 9.87 11.02 -0.32
N PHE A 5 11.03 11.17 0.29
CA PHE A 5 11.15 11.51 1.70
C PHE A 5 10.62 12.92 2.00
N VAL A 6 10.99 13.91 1.17
CA VAL A 6 10.51 15.30 1.31
C VAL A 6 8.98 15.36 1.18
N VAL A 7 8.39 14.68 0.18
CA VAL A 7 6.94 14.67 -0.01
C VAL A 7 6.23 14.03 1.18
N LEU A 8 6.74 12.92 1.71
CA LEU A 8 6.20 12.31 2.93
C LEU A 8 6.26 13.26 4.12
N THR A 9 7.41 13.90 4.34
CA THR A 9 7.58 14.86 5.44
C THR A 9 6.61 16.03 5.32
N VAL A 10 6.40 16.55 4.10
CA VAL A 10 5.43 17.62 3.83
C VAL A 10 4.00 17.17 4.13
N ILE A 11 3.61 15.97 3.69
CA ILE A 11 2.27 15.42 3.97
C ILE A 11 2.03 15.32 5.48
N TYR A 12 2.99 14.74 6.22
CA TYR A 12 2.87 14.59 7.67
C TYR A 12 2.91 15.93 8.41
N ALA A 13 3.69 16.92 7.93
CA ALA A 13 3.73 18.26 8.51
C ALA A 13 2.43 19.06 8.27
N LEU A 14 1.80 18.87 7.11
CA LEU A 14 0.55 19.54 6.77
C LEU A 14 -0.68 18.89 7.42
N TRP A 15 -0.62 17.60 7.79
CA TRP A 15 -1.75 16.88 8.36
C TRP A 15 -2.32 17.50 9.65
N PRO A 16 -1.50 17.87 10.67
CA PRO A 16 -1.99 18.58 11.84
C PRO A 16 -2.64 19.93 11.49
N LEU A 17 -2.04 20.67 10.54
CA LEU A 17 -2.56 21.94 10.08
C LEU A 17 -3.95 21.78 9.47
N VAL A 18 -4.14 20.82 8.58
CA VAL A 18 -5.43 20.52 7.95
C VAL A 18 -6.45 20.05 9.01
N SER A 19 -6.02 19.27 10.00
CA SER A 19 -6.90 18.79 11.08
C SER A 19 -7.35 19.90 12.03
N HIS A 20 -6.52 20.93 12.24
CA HIS A 20 -6.82 22.08 13.09
C HIS A 20 -7.59 23.21 12.38
N LEU A 21 -7.41 23.38 11.08
CA LEU A 21 -7.93 24.50 10.30
C LEU A 21 -9.45 24.49 10.10
N SER A 22 -10.15 23.37 10.28
CA SER A 22 -11.59 23.38 10.06
C SER A 22 -12.36 22.59 11.13
N ARG A 23 -13.22 23.30 11.86
CA ARG A 23 -14.27 22.71 12.69
C ARG A 23 -15.37 22.05 11.84
N LEU A 24 -15.41 22.32 10.54
CA LEU A 24 -16.40 21.80 9.58
C LEU A 24 -15.80 20.65 8.80
N TRP A 25 -16.34 19.45 8.97
CA TRP A 25 -15.84 18.21 8.37
C TRP A 25 -15.70 18.29 6.83
N TYR A 26 -16.65 18.92 6.14
CA TYR A 26 -16.65 19.05 4.67
C TYR A 26 -15.52 19.96 4.16
N ILE A 27 -15.12 21.00 4.89
CA ILE A 27 -13.99 21.85 4.53
C ILE A 27 -12.70 21.06 4.65
N LYS A 28 -12.55 20.27 5.72
CA LYS A 28 -11.41 19.38 5.89
C LYS A 28 -11.28 18.39 4.74
N ASP A 29 -12.39 17.71 4.39
CA ASP A 29 -12.39 16.73 3.32
C ASP A 29 -12.11 17.36 1.96
N LEU A 30 -12.65 18.55 1.69
CA LEU A 30 -12.34 19.32 0.48
C LEU A 30 -10.84 19.67 0.40
N LEU A 31 -10.24 20.12 1.50
CA LEU A 31 -8.81 20.42 1.56
C LEU A 31 -7.96 19.17 1.30
N ILE A 32 -8.33 18.02 1.85
CA ILE A 32 -7.67 16.74 1.59
C ILE A 32 -7.76 16.37 0.11
N ILE A 33 -8.92 16.53 -0.53
CA ILE A 33 -9.10 16.26 -1.96
C ILE A 33 -8.20 17.17 -2.79
N VAL A 34 -8.21 18.47 -2.54
CA VAL A 34 -7.37 19.43 -3.28
C VAL A 34 -5.89 19.10 -3.12
N LEU A 35 -5.44 18.85 -1.89
CA LEU A 35 -4.07 18.45 -1.61
C LEU A 35 -3.70 17.15 -2.34
N THR A 36 -4.60 16.16 -2.32
CA THR A 36 -4.42 14.90 -3.04
C THR A 36 -4.24 15.11 -4.53
N LEU A 37 -5.07 15.94 -5.15
CA LEU A 37 -4.99 16.24 -6.58
C LEU A 37 -3.68 16.96 -6.95
N VAL A 38 -3.26 17.93 -6.15
CA VAL A 38 -2.00 18.67 -6.38
C VAL A 38 -0.81 17.73 -6.24
N LEU A 39 -0.74 16.94 -5.15
CA LEU A 39 0.35 16.01 -4.92
C LEU A 39 0.37 14.87 -5.95
N ALA A 40 -0.80 14.32 -6.31
CA ALA A 40 -0.89 13.30 -7.34
C ALA A 40 -0.41 13.81 -8.70
N SER A 41 -0.80 15.03 -9.09
CA SER A 41 -0.32 15.67 -10.33
C SER A 41 1.20 15.83 -10.32
N LEU A 42 1.77 16.31 -9.22
CA LEU A 42 3.21 16.46 -9.05
C LEU A 42 3.93 15.10 -9.14
N LEU A 43 3.44 14.10 -8.41
CA LEU A 43 4.04 12.76 -8.39
C LEU A 43 3.94 12.07 -9.74
N LEU A 44 2.81 12.19 -10.45
CA LEU A 44 2.66 11.67 -11.82
C LEU A 44 3.64 12.34 -12.78
N HIS A 45 3.82 13.65 -12.67
CA HIS A 45 4.81 14.38 -13.47
C HIS A 45 6.24 13.88 -13.19
N LEU A 46 6.60 13.66 -11.93
CA LEU A 46 7.90 13.13 -11.52
C LEU A 46 8.10 11.65 -11.93
N CYS A 47 7.05 10.84 -11.86
CA CYS A 47 7.11 9.44 -12.29
C CYS A 47 7.24 9.29 -13.81
N ARG A 48 6.80 10.27 -14.60
CA ARG A 48 6.77 10.29 -16.07
C ARG A 48 5.93 9.19 -16.72
N THR A 49 5.72 8.07 -16.05
CA THR A 49 4.97 6.91 -16.56
C THR A 49 4.28 6.14 -15.43
N THR A 50 3.11 5.60 -15.71
CA THR A 50 2.38 4.67 -14.84
C THR A 50 2.84 3.22 -15.03
N LYS A 51 3.59 2.93 -16.10
CA LYS A 51 4.08 1.60 -16.47
C LYS A 51 5.48 1.34 -15.87
N VAL A 52 5.83 0.08 -15.73
CA VAL A 52 7.16 -0.37 -15.31
C VAL A 52 7.95 -0.85 -16.53
N LEU A 53 7.29 -1.62 -17.39
CA LEU A 53 7.87 -2.22 -18.59
C LEU A 53 7.32 -1.51 -19.83
N GLN A 54 8.08 -1.47 -20.92
CA GLN A 54 7.60 -0.92 -22.20
C GLN A 54 6.34 -1.65 -22.68
N THR A 55 6.39 -2.98 -22.65
CA THR A 55 5.25 -3.85 -22.97
C THR A 55 4.92 -4.74 -21.77
N ARG A 56 3.62 -5.07 -21.61
CA ARG A 56 3.20 -6.01 -20.58
C ARG A 56 3.75 -7.40 -20.88
N MET A 57 4.46 -7.97 -19.93
CA MET A 57 5.04 -9.30 -20.07
C MET A 57 3.96 -10.38 -19.94
N GLN A 58 4.01 -11.39 -20.80
CA GLN A 58 3.16 -12.57 -20.65
C GLN A 58 3.69 -13.44 -19.51
N SER A 59 2.77 -13.91 -18.66
CA SER A 59 3.12 -14.74 -17.51
C SER A 59 3.50 -16.16 -17.95
N GLY A 60 4.61 -16.67 -17.45
CA GLY A 60 5.01 -18.08 -17.61
C GLY A 60 4.07 -19.04 -16.87
N LYS A 61 4.09 -20.34 -17.21
CA LYS A 61 3.20 -21.36 -16.62
C LYS A 61 3.30 -21.38 -15.09
N ALA A 62 4.50 -21.50 -14.53
CA ALA A 62 4.70 -21.50 -13.09
C ALA A 62 4.18 -20.22 -12.42
N GLN A 63 4.46 -19.05 -13.01
CA GLN A 63 3.97 -17.78 -12.51
C GLN A 63 2.44 -17.72 -12.47
N LYS A 64 1.75 -18.22 -13.50
CA LYS A 64 0.27 -18.30 -13.53
C LYS A 64 -0.27 -19.15 -12.38
N ILE A 65 0.30 -20.34 -12.16
CA ILE A 65 -0.13 -21.24 -11.09
C ILE A 65 0.01 -20.54 -9.73
N TRP A 66 1.19 -19.99 -9.43
CA TRP A 66 1.42 -19.31 -8.15
C TRP A 66 0.57 -18.03 -7.98
N SER A 67 0.27 -17.32 -9.08
CA SER A 67 -0.68 -16.19 -9.05
C SER A 67 -2.08 -16.63 -8.66
N TRP A 68 -2.55 -17.76 -9.19
CA TRP A 68 -3.85 -18.32 -8.80
C TRP A 68 -3.88 -18.75 -7.35
N ILE A 69 -2.81 -19.40 -6.86
CA ILE A 69 -2.69 -19.76 -5.44
C ILE A 69 -2.74 -18.50 -4.56
N LEU A 70 -1.99 -17.45 -4.93
CA LEU A 70 -2.01 -16.17 -4.21
C LEU A 70 -3.42 -15.56 -4.19
N LEU A 71 -4.16 -15.63 -5.30
CA LEU A 71 -5.56 -15.14 -5.37
C LEU A 71 -6.50 -15.98 -4.49
N ILE A 72 -6.41 -17.32 -4.57
CA ILE A 72 -7.26 -18.22 -3.79
C ILE A 72 -7.05 -18.03 -2.28
N VAL A 73 -5.83 -17.75 -1.84
CA VAL A 73 -5.53 -17.49 -0.43
C VAL A 73 -5.79 -16.03 -0.06
N GLY A 74 -5.41 -15.09 -0.94
CA GLY A 74 -5.44 -13.66 -0.66
C GLY A 74 -6.84 -13.05 -0.68
N VAL A 75 -7.71 -13.48 -1.61
CA VAL A 75 -9.07 -12.93 -1.71
C VAL A 75 -9.91 -13.26 -0.46
N PRO A 76 -10.00 -14.51 0.02
CA PRO A 76 -10.69 -14.81 1.27
C PRO A 76 -10.08 -14.08 2.48
N TYR A 77 -8.75 -13.93 2.52
CA TYR A 77 -8.09 -13.17 3.58
C TYR A 77 -8.50 -11.71 3.58
N ILE A 78 -8.51 -11.03 2.41
CA ILE A 78 -8.97 -9.65 2.29
C ILE A 78 -10.44 -9.54 2.68
N ILE A 79 -11.29 -10.44 2.20
CA ILE A 79 -12.71 -10.46 2.55
C ILE A 79 -12.89 -10.60 4.08
N SER A 80 -12.14 -11.47 4.74
CA SER A 80 -12.21 -11.66 6.20
C SER A 80 -11.84 -10.41 6.99
N ILE A 81 -10.86 -9.63 6.49
CA ILE A 81 -10.45 -8.37 7.11
C ILE A 81 -11.49 -7.26 6.88
N LEU A 82 -12.15 -7.26 5.73
CA LEU A 82 -13.10 -6.20 5.36
C LEU A 82 -14.53 -6.47 5.86
N LEU A 83 -14.90 -7.73 6.10
CA LEU A 83 -16.28 -8.11 6.41
C LEU A 83 -16.81 -7.43 7.68
N ALA A 84 -16.06 -7.51 8.80
CA ALA A 84 -16.48 -6.90 10.05
C ALA A 84 -16.53 -5.35 9.97
N PRO A 85 -15.51 -4.65 9.40
CA PRO A 85 -15.59 -3.23 9.15
C PRO A 85 -16.74 -2.82 8.24
N ILE A 86 -17.02 -3.55 7.16
CA ILE A 86 -18.12 -3.23 6.24
C ILE A 86 -19.48 -3.29 6.96
N MET A 87 -19.69 -4.26 7.83
CA MET A 87 -20.93 -4.33 8.63
C MET A 87 -21.09 -3.13 9.57
N GLN A 88 -20.00 -2.52 10.04
CA GLN A 88 -20.06 -1.31 10.86
C GLN A 88 -20.43 -0.06 10.07
N ILE A 89 -20.11 0.00 8.77
CA ILE A 89 -20.42 1.15 7.91
C ILE A 89 -21.93 1.42 7.86
N THR A 90 -22.77 0.39 7.90
CA THR A 90 -24.24 0.52 7.85
C THR A 90 -24.82 1.30 9.04
N HIS A 91 -24.08 1.39 10.14
CA HIS A 91 -24.46 2.12 11.35
C HIS A 91 -23.75 3.48 11.50
N MET A 92 -22.95 3.88 10.51
CA MET A 92 -22.18 5.13 10.57
C MET A 92 -22.96 6.30 9.97
N ALA A 93 -22.74 7.50 10.53
CA ALA A 93 -23.23 8.73 9.91
C ALA A 93 -22.56 8.98 8.57
N ILE A 94 -23.33 9.47 7.59
CA ILE A 94 -22.87 9.66 6.20
C ILE A 94 -21.60 10.53 6.07
N ASN A 95 -21.48 11.56 6.92
CA ASN A 95 -20.28 12.41 6.96
C ASN A 95 -19.01 11.62 7.31
N LYS A 96 -19.09 10.65 8.25
CA LYS A 96 -17.96 9.79 8.60
C LYS A 96 -17.58 8.85 7.45
N ILE A 97 -18.57 8.34 6.72
CA ILE A 97 -18.36 7.48 5.56
C ILE A 97 -17.65 8.28 4.45
N ILE A 98 -18.08 9.52 4.20
CA ILE A 98 -17.44 10.42 3.21
C ILE A 98 -16.00 10.70 3.61
N SER A 99 -15.75 11.10 4.85
CA SER A 99 -14.38 11.38 5.33
C SER A 99 -13.47 10.14 5.23
N MET A 100 -13.99 8.96 5.58
CA MET A 100 -13.28 7.69 5.44
C MET A 100 -12.93 7.40 3.97
N PHE A 101 -13.88 7.61 3.05
CA PHE A 101 -13.64 7.46 1.61
C PHE A 101 -12.52 8.38 1.12
N VAL A 102 -12.58 9.67 1.50
CA VAL A 102 -11.58 10.67 1.09
C VAL A 102 -10.19 10.31 1.62
N ILE A 103 -10.08 9.89 2.88
CA ILE A 103 -8.80 9.49 3.48
C ILE A 103 -8.23 8.25 2.82
N ALA A 104 -9.06 7.22 2.60
CA ALA A 104 -8.64 5.98 1.93
C ALA A 104 -8.22 6.24 0.47
N LEU A 105 -8.92 7.14 -0.24
CA LEU A 105 -8.56 7.54 -1.60
C LEU A 105 -7.22 8.28 -1.61
N MET A 106 -7.02 9.21 -0.69
CA MET A 106 -5.74 9.93 -0.54
C MET A 106 -4.59 8.94 -0.31
N ALA A 107 -4.73 8.03 0.67
CA ALA A 107 -3.71 7.04 0.98
C ALA A 107 -3.41 6.16 -0.24
N GLY A 108 -4.45 5.55 -0.85
CA GLY A 108 -4.30 4.68 -2.02
C GLY A 108 -3.67 5.37 -3.22
N VAL A 109 -3.90 6.66 -3.43
CA VAL A 109 -3.29 7.40 -4.56
C VAL A 109 -1.87 7.86 -4.22
N ILE A 110 -1.68 8.55 -3.11
CA ILE A 110 -0.41 9.22 -2.81
C ILE A 110 0.67 8.20 -2.43
N GLU A 111 0.34 7.23 -1.58
CA GLU A 111 1.33 6.23 -1.15
C GLU A 111 1.74 5.33 -2.33
N GLU A 112 0.81 4.96 -3.21
CA GLU A 112 1.17 4.16 -4.38
C GLU A 112 2.06 4.95 -5.35
N LEU A 113 1.75 6.21 -5.61
CA LEU A 113 2.61 7.06 -6.46
C LEU A 113 4.01 7.24 -5.85
N LEU A 114 4.12 7.36 -4.53
CA LEU A 114 5.40 7.47 -3.84
C LEU A 114 6.19 6.17 -3.88
N PHE A 115 5.60 5.08 -3.39
CA PHE A 115 6.32 3.83 -3.17
C PHE A 115 6.41 2.99 -4.44
N ARG A 116 5.32 2.81 -5.18
CA ARG A 116 5.30 2.00 -6.40
C ARG A 116 5.62 2.84 -7.64
N GLY A 117 5.30 4.12 -7.63
CA GLY A 117 5.66 5.08 -8.68
C GLY A 117 7.13 5.49 -8.58
N LEU A 118 7.43 6.41 -7.71
CA LEU A 118 8.70 7.12 -7.68
C LEU A 118 9.83 6.28 -7.07
N LEU A 119 9.64 5.73 -5.86
CA LEU A 119 10.67 4.99 -5.15
C LEU A 119 11.07 3.71 -5.89
N PHE A 120 10.10 2.88 -6.28
CA PHE A 120 10.37 1.64 -6.99
C PHE A 120 11.10 1.88 -8.32
N ASN A 121 10.67 2.88 -9.12
CA ASN A 121 11.34 3.24 -10.36
C ASN A 121 12.78 3.72 -10.12
N SER A 122 13.01 4.50 -9.06
CA SER A 122 14.36 4.96 -8.67
C SER A 122 15.26 3.77 -8.28
N LEU A 123 14.71 2.81 -7.52
CA LEU A 123 15.43 1.59 -7.15
C LEU A 123 15.72 0.70 -8.37
N LEU A 124 14.80 0.59 -9.34
CA LEU A 124 15.04 -0.12 -10.59
C LEU A 124 16.19 0.49 -11.40
N SER A 125 16.29 1.81 -11.42
CA SER A 125 17.40 2.52 -12.05
C SER A 125 18.70 2.32 -11.29
N PHE A 126 18.68 2.36 -9.97
CA PHE A 126 19.85 2.14 -9.13
C PHE A 126 20.42 0.72 -9.30
N PHE A 127 19.54 -0.29 -9.37
CA PHE A 127 19.93 -1.69 -9.57
C PHE A 127 19.94 -2.10 -11.05
N TYR A 128 20.09 -1.17 -11.99
CA TYR A 128 19.96 -1.43 -13.44
C TYR A 128 20.78 -2.64 -13.93
N HIS A 129 22.02 -2.77 -13.48
CA HIS A 129 22.90 -3.86 -13.89
C HIS A 129 22.65 -5.19 -13.17
N ASN A 130 21.79 -5.22 -12.16
CA ASN A 130 21.50 -6.44 -11.39
C ASN A 130 20.37 -7.23 -12.05
N LYS A 131 20.63 -8.52 -12.37
CA LYS A 131 19.62 -9.44 -12.93
C LYS A 131 18.39 -9.60 -12.01
N ASN A 132 18.54 -9.41 -10.71
CA ASN A 132 17.46 -9.51 -9.74
C ASN A 132 16.83 -8.15 -9.39
N ARG A 133 17.00 -7.13 -10.24
CA ARG A 133 16.57 -5.75 -9.95
C ARG A 133 15.09 -5.62 -9.60
N LEU A 134 14.19 -6.38 -10.25
CA LEU A 134 12.76 -6.32 -9.98
C LEU A 134 12.44 -6.86 -8.57
N LEU A 135 13.07 -7.97 -8.20
CA LEU A 135 12.92 -8.58 -6.88
C LEU A 135 13.50 -7.67 -5.77
N ILE A 136 14.74 -7.24 -5.93
CA ILE A 136 15.44 -6.43 -4.92
C ILE A 136 14.75 -5.08 -4.73
N ALA A 137 14.44 -4.37 -5.82
CA ALA A 137 13.75 -3.09 -5.76
C ALA A 137 12.35 -3.24 -5.13
N GLY A 138 11.65 -4.33 -5.47
CA GLY A 138 10.32 -4.63 -4.91
C GLY A 138 10.38 -4.88 -3.40
N LEU A 139 11.31 -5.69 -2.92
CA LEU A 139 11.49 -5.97 -1.51
C LEU A 139 11.88 -4.71 -0.72
N ILE A 140 12.87 -3.94 -1.20
CA ILE A 140 13.30 -2.70 -0.53
C ILE A 140 12.14 -1.68 -0.48
N SER A 141 11.43 -1.47 -1.58
CA SER A 141 10.28 -0.57 -1.60
C SER A 141 9.20 -0.99 -0.60
N SER A 142 8.96 -2.31 -0.48
CA SER A 142 7.97 -2.86 0.46
C SER A 142 8.41 -2.75 1.93
N ILE A 143 9.71 -2.95 2.21
CA ILE A 143 10.28 -2.73 3.54
C ILE A 143 10.11 -1.27 3.96
N LEU A 144 10.50 -0.34 3.09
CA LEU A 144 10.38 1.10 3.38
C LEU A 144 8.93 1.53 3.56
N PHE A 145 8.00 0.94 2.77
CA PHE A 145 6.56 1.15 2.95
C PHE A 145 6.07 0.65 4.31
N GLY A 146 6.47 -0.55 4.74
CA GLY A 146 6.17 -1.06 6.07
C GLY A 146 6.74 -0.17 7.17
N CYS A 147 8.03 0.21 7.06
CA CYS A 147 8.71 1.04 8.05
C CYS A 147 8.11 2.46 8.19
N MET A 148 7.49 3.01 7.13
CA MET A 148 6.78 4.28 7.21
C MET A 148 5.73 4.28 8.33
N HIS A 149 5.08 3.13 8.57
CA HIS A 149 4.05 3.01 9.60
C HIS A 149 4.59 3.07 11.04
N LEU A 150 5.91 3.03 11.24
CA LEU A 150 6.52 3.25 12.57
C LEU A 150 6.21 4.64 13.15
N ILE A 151 5.85 5.61 12.31
CA ILE A 151 5.40 6.93 12.77
C ILE A 151 4.17 6.82 13.68
N ASN A 152 3.37 5.77 13.53
CA ASN A 152 2.18 5.53 14.33
C ASN A 152 2.50 5.21 15.81
N LEU A 153 3.77 4.93 16.15
CA LEU A 153 4.21 4.82 17.54
C LEU A 153 3.95 6.09 18.37
N THR A 154 3.77 7.24 17.72
CA THR A 154 3.43 8.49 18.39
C THR A 154 2.03 8.49 19.01
N HIS A 155 1.14 7.59 18.57
CA HIS A 155 -0.26 7.54 19.00
C HIS A 155 -0.87 6.13 19.07
N GLN A 156 -0.07 5.09 18.79
CA GLN A 156 -0.50 3.69 18.86
C GLN A 156 0.45 2.86 19.74
N PRO A 157 -0.04 1.80 20.41
CA PRO A 157 0.81 0.85 21.12
C PRO A 157 1.79 0.16 20.19
N LEU A 158 2.98 -0.16 20.70
CA LEU A 158 4.06 -0.83 19.96
C LEU A 158 3.57 -2.10 19.23
N GLN A 159 2.79 -2.95 19.92
CA GLN A 159 2.28 -4.21 19.34
C GLN A 159 1.41 -3.96 18.11
N SER A 160 0.49 -2.99 18.18
CA SER A 160 -0.38 -2.60 17.06
C SER A 160 0.44 -2.07 15.90
N THR A 161 1.42 -1.20 16.17
CA THR A 161 2.28 -0.61 15.15
C THR A 161 3.16 -1.66 14.48
N VAL A 162 3.78 -2.57 15.25
CA VAL A 162 4.58 -3.66 14.66
C VAL A 162 3.71 -4.60 13.81
N GLY A 163 2.50 -4.91 14.28
CA GLY A 163 1.52 -5.68 13.48
C GLY A 163 1.18 -4.98 12.16
N GLN A 164 0.99 -3.66 12.20
CA GLN A 164 0.73 -2.85 11.01
C GLN A 164 1.93 -2.82 10.06
N VAL A 165 3.16 -2.72 10.57
CA VAL A 165 4.39 -2.78 9.77
C VAL A 165 4.49 -4.11 9.01
N ILE A 166 4.25 -5.24 9.69
CA ILE A 166 4.28 -6.58 9.07
C ILE A 166 3.20 -6.70 7.99
N PHE A 167 1.99 -6.25 8.28
CA PHE A 167 0.88 -6.23 7.33
C PHE A 167 1.19 -5.35 6.11
N ALA A 168 1.64 -4.11 6.33
CA ALA A 168 1.99 -3.16 5.28
C ALA A 168 3.16 -3.67 4.41
N PHE A 169 4.19 -4.27 5.00
CA PHE A 169 5.27 -4.92 4.25
C PHE A 169 4.73 -6.00 3.31
N THR A 170 3.88 -6.90 3.82
CA THR A 170 3.29 -7.98 3.01
C THR A 170 2.40 -7.44 1.89
N THR A 171 1.52 -6.49 2.21
CA THR A 171 0.69 -5.78 1.23
C THR A 171 1.57 -5.07 0.21
N GLY A 172 2.68 -4.50 0.66
CA GLY A 172 3.70 -3.89 -0.17
C GLY A 172 4.20 -4.79 -1.30
N ILE A 173 4.55 -6.04 -0.96
CA ILE A 173 5.03 -7.02 -1.94
C ILE A 173 3.91 -7.41 -2.92
N ILE A 174 2.68 -7.60 -2.42
CA ILE A 174 1.50 -7.92 -3.25
C ILE A 174 1.25 -6.80 -4.26
N LEU A 175 1.29 -5.55 -3.83
CA LEU A 175 1.07 -4.38 -4.69
C LEU A 175 2.19 -4.19 -5.73
N ILE A 176 3.46 -4.44 -5.37
CA ILE A 176 4.56 -4.48 -6.35
C ILE A 176 4.32 -5.59 -7.38
N TYR A 177 3.94 -6.79 -6.94
CA TYR A 177 3.63 -7.89 -7.85
C TYR A 177 2.45 -7.55 -8.77
N LEU A 178 1.38 -6.97 -8.24
CA LEU A 178 0.22 -6.51 -9.00
C LEU A 178 0.61 -5.46 -10.05
N ARG A 179 1.47 -4.49 -9.67
CA ARG A 179 1.99 -3.48 -10.60
C ARG A 179 2.78 -4.11 -11.76
N LEU A 180 3.66 -5.07 -11.46
CA LEU A 180 4.43 -5.77 -12.47
C LEU A 180 3.54 -6.62 -13.39
N LEU A 181 2.58 -7.34 -12.81
CA LEU A 181 1.66 -8.22 -13.54
C LEU A 181 0.72 -7.43 -14.46
N SER A 182 0.14 -6.34 -13.96
CA SER A 182 -0.76 -5.47 -14.73
C SER A 182 -0.01 -4.47 -15.62
N ASN A 183 1.26 -4.21 -15.32
CA ASN A 183 2.07 -3.13 -15.88
C ASN A 183 1.41 -1.75 -15.72
N ASN A 184 0.64 -1.56 -14.65
CA ASN A 184 -0.08 -0.31 -14.38
C ASN A 184 -0.24 -0.08 -12.88
N ILE A 185 0.03 1.16 -12.42
CA ILE A 185 -0.05 1.54 -11.02
C ILE A 185 -1.51 1.71 -10.52
N VAL A 186 -2.45 1.98 -11.42
CA VAL A 186 -3.86 2.25 -11.07
C VAL A 186 -4.48 1.08 -10.31
N TRP A 187 -4.16 -0.17 -10.69
CA TRP A 187 -4.66 -1.34 -9.97
C TRP A 187 -4.15 -1.46 -8.54
N CYS A 188 -2.93 -0.94 -8.30
CA CYS A 188 -2.38 -0.85 -6.94
C CYS A 188 -3.15 0.17 -6.10
N MET A 189 -3.44 1.34 -6.68
CA MET A 189 -4.26 2.39 -6.03
C MET A 189 -5.65 1.87 -5.67
N VAL A 190 -6.30 1.16 -6.59
CA VAL A 190 -7.64 0.59 -6.37
C VAL A 190 -7.61 -0.46 -5.25
N LEU A 191 -6.67 -1.39 -5.28
CA LEU A 191 -6.58 -2.42 -4.24
C LEU A 191 -6.23 -1.80 -2.88
N HIS A 192 -5.31 -0.85 -2.83
CA HIS A 192 -4.92 -0.16 -1.61
C HIS A 192 -6.09 0.63 -1.03
N PHE A 193 -6.81 1.40 -1.85
CA PHE A 193 -8.03 2.08 -1.45
C PHE A 193 -9.01 1.14 -0.73
N PHE A 194 -9.31 -0.03 -1.30
CA PHE A 194 -10.22 -0.99 -0.67
C PHE A 194 -9.69 -1.56 0.64
N ILE A 195 -8.38 -1.75 0.78
CA ILE A 195 -7.75 -2.21 2.02
C ILE A 195 -7.93 -1.16 3.13
N ASP A 196 -7.86 0.12 2.79
CA ASP A 196 -7.93 1.23 3.75
C ASP A 196 -9.35 1.79 3.93
N PHE A 197 -10.27 1.48 3.03
CA PHE A 197 -11.68 1.87 3.15
C PHE A 197 -12.38 1.01 4.21
N LYS A 198 -12.04 1.25 5.46
CA LYS A 198 -12.61 0.58 6.63
C LYS A 198 -12.69 1.56 7.81
N PRO A 199 -13.72 1.43 8.67
CA PRO A 199 -13.79 2.22 9.89
C PRO A 199 -12.54 2.00 10.73
N VAL A 200 -11.90 3.09 11.14
CA VAL A 200 -10.90 3.03 12.21
C VAL A 200 -11.67 2.68 13.47
N ILE A 201 -11.50 1.48 13.97
CA ILE A 201 -12.01 1.10 15.27
C ILE A 201 -11.17 1.90 16.27
N LEU A 202 -11.66 3.09 16.60
CA LEU A 202 -11.18 3.81 17.77
C LEU A 202 -11.58 2.94 18.97
N THR A 203 -10.67 2.10 19.42
CA THR A 203 -10.78 1.36 20.67
C THR A 203 -10.62 2.32 21.85
N SER A 204 -11.53 3.30 21.90
CA SER A 204 -11.79 4.03 23.09
C SER A 204 -12.67 3.14 23.98
N ASN A 205 -12.08 2.59 25.03
CA ASN A 205 -12.74 2.00 26.20
C ASN A 205 -13.20 0.54 26.20
N THR A 206 -12.94 -0.29 25.20
CA THR A 206 -13.01 -1.73 25.42
C THR A 206 -11.59 -2.26 25.50
N GLY A 207 -11.20 -2.74 26.70
CA GLY A 207 -9.86 -3.13 27.13
C GLY A 207 -8.92 -3.52 25.99
N SER A 208 -7.70 -3.04 26.06
CA SER A 208 -6.64 -3.33 25.11
C SER A 208 -6.60 -4.84 24.83
N HIS A 209 -7.33 -5.30 23.81
CA HIS A 209 -7.07 -6.60 23.27
C HIS A 209 -5.64 -6.51 22.71
N ASN A 210 -4.68 -6.91 23.53
CA ASN A 210 -3.31 -7.12 23.11
C ASN A 210 -3.35 -8.08 21.94
N ILE A 211 -3.40 -7.53 20.73
CA ILE A 211 -3.34 -8.32 19.51
C ILE A 211 -1.99 -9.03 19.55
N SER A 212 -2.01 -10.33 19.77
CA SER A 212 -0.76 -11.10 19.81
C SER A 212 -0.03 -10.94 18.49
N LEU A 213 1.17 -10.37 18.51
CA LEU A 213 2.04 -10.23 17.33
C LEU A 213 2.25 -11.57 16.61
N VAL A 214 2.31 -12.66 17.40
CA VAL A 214 2.43 -14.02 16.86
C VAL A 214 1.21 -14.36 16.01
N LYS A 215 -0.01 -14.04 16.46
CA LYS A 215 -1.23 -14.29 15.68
C LYS A 215 -1.25 -13.48 14.39
N VAL A 216 -0.89 -12.20 14.45
CA VAL A 216 -0.78 -11.34 13.25
C VAL A 216 0.25 -11.90 12.28
N PHE A 217 1.44 -12.24 12.77
CA PHE A 217 2.51 -12.80 11.94
C PHE A 217 2.07 -14.11 11.28
N LEU A 218 1.51 -15.06 12.04
CA LEU A 218 1.05 -16.35 11.50
C LEU A 218 -0.08 -16.18 10.48
N ALA A 219 -0.97 -15.22 10.68
CA ALA A 219 -2.07 -14.94 9.74
C ALA A 219 -1.56 -14.36 8.41
N VAL A 220 -0.51 -13.53 8.46
CA VAL A 220 0.03 -12.83 7.28
C VAL A 220 1.14 -13.62 6.58
N LEU A 221 1.85 -14.49 7.31
CA LEU A 221 3.01 -15.26 6.83
C LEU A 221 2.75 -16.05 5.53
N PRO A 222 1.63 -16.79 5.37
CA PRO A 222 1.36 -17.52 4.13
C PRO A 222 1.28 -16.59 2.92
N LEU A 223 0.60 -15.43 3.06
CA LEU A 223 0.48 -14.44 2.00
C LEU A 223 1.83 -13.80 1.67
N MET A 224 2.63 -13.52 2.68
CA MET A 224 3.97 -12.96 2.51
C MET A 224 4.87 -13.91 1.71
N ILE A 225 4.89 -15.19 2.07
CA ILE A 225 5.67 -16.22 1.36
C ILE A 225 5.19 -16.36 -0.08
N LEU A 226 3.89 -16.47 -0.31
CA LEU A 226 3.31 -16.58 -1.66
C LEU A 226 3.62 -15.35 -2.51
N ALA A 227 3.52 -14.15 -1.95
CA ALA A 227 3.82 -12.91 -2.66
C ALA A 227 5.31 -12.81 -3.06
N ILE A 228 6.22 -13.22 -2.15
CA ILE A 228 7.68 -13.28 -2.44
C ILE A 228 7.95 -14.30 -3.55
N ILE A 229 7.34 -15.48 -3.51
CA ILE A 229 7.48 -16.50 -4.56
C ILE A 229 7.00 -15.96 -5.90
N CYS A 230 5.82 -15.32 -5.94
CA CYS A 230 5.27 -14.71 -7.14
C CYS A 230 6.21 -13.65 -7.72
N LEU A 231 6.74 -12.77 -6.87
CA LEU A 231 7.67 -11.71 -7.28
C LEU A 231 9.00 -12.30 -7.80
N TRP A 232 9.52 -13.32 -7.13
CA TRP A 232 10.73 -14.02 -7.56
C TRP A 232 10.53 -14.72 -8.91
N LEU A 233 9.42 -15.43 -9.11
CA LEU A 233 9.09 -16.09 -10.38
C LEU A 233 8.92 -15.08 -11.50
N PHE A 234 8.32 -13.91 -11.24
CA PHE A 234 8.21 -12.83 -12.20
C PHE A 234 9.59 -12.33 -12.60
N ASN A 235 10.47 -12.05 -11.64
CA ASN A 235 11.84 -11.60 -11.91
C ASN A 235 12.62 -12.66 -12.72
N ARG A 236 12.53 -13.93 -12.34
CA ARG A 236 13.19 -15.03 -13.06
C ARG A 236 12.71 -15.12 -14.51
N HIS A 237 11.41 -15.05 -14.74
CA HIS A 237 10.85 -15.09 -16.10
C HIS A 237 11.26 -13.87 -16.90
N TYR A 238 11.26 -12.68 -16.30
CA TYR A 238 11.77 -11.44 -16.92
C TYR A 238 13.21 -11.57 -17.39
N VAL A 239 14.09 -12.14 -16.57
CA VAL A 239 15.51 -12.34 -16.93
C VAL A 239 15.67 -13.34 -18.07
N GLN A 240 14.82 -14.38 -18.15
CA GLN A 240 14.87 -15.37 -19.21
C GLN A 240 14.40 -14.83 -20.57
N THR A 241 13.41 -13.93 -20.56
CA THR A 241 12.81 -13.37 -21.80
C THR A 241 13.57 -12.16 -22.35
N ASN A 242 14.47 -11.55 -21.57
CA ASN A 242 15.26 -10.37 -21.97
C ASN A 242 16.78 -10.67 -22.04
N LYS A 243 17.14 -11.94 -22.19
CA LYS A 243 18.48 -12.37 -22.59
C LYS A 243 18.61 -12.31 -24.11
#